data_f947c6fee42c42ae88f06d88afd26a5d
#
_entry.id   f947c6fee42c42ae88f06d88afd26a5d
#
_cell.length_a   1.000
_cell.length_b   1.000
_cell.length_c   1.000
_cell.angle_alpha   90.00
_cell.angle_beta   90.00
_cell.angle_gamma   90.00
#
_symmetry.space_group_name_H-M   'P 1'
#
loop_
_entity.id
_entity.type
_entity.pdbx_description
1 polymer ?
#
loop_
_entity_poly.entity_id
_entity_poly.type
_entity_poly.pdbx_seq_one_letter_code
_entity_poly.pdbx_strand_id
1 'polypeptide(L)'
;VITCLDDPKYFIKKYLKIVTIDKGLVPFDMYSFQEKMVDTFHDNRFTICKLPRQSGKSTIIVSYLLHYVLFNENVNVAILANKSSTARDLLGRLQLAYEHLPKWMQQGVLNWNKGSIELENGSKIVAASTSSSAVRGSTFNIIFLDEFAYVPNNIAEEFFSSVYPTVSSGKSSKVMIVSTPHG
;
A
#
# COMPACT_ATOMS: atom_id res chain seq x y z
N VAL A 1 17.46 -6.77 11.32
CA VAL A 1 16.01 -6.76 11.55
C VAL A 1 15.58 -5.47 12.25
N ILE A 2 16.18 -5.10 13.36
CA ILE A 2 15.83 -3.89 14.13
C ILE A 2 15.90 -2.62 13.26
N THR A 3 16.94 -2.45 12.45
CA THR A 3 17.09 -1.30 11.55
C THR A 3 15.97 -1.25 10.51
N CYS A 4 15.54 -2.40 10.00
CA CYS A 4 14.42 -2.45 9.05
C CYS A 4 13.09 -2.07 9.69
N LEU A 5 12.87 -2.45 10.95
CA LEU A 5 11.65 -2.12 11.68
C LEU A 5 11.47 -0.60 11.82
N ASP A 6 12.55 0.10 12.16
CA ASP A 6 12.51 1.53 12.46
C ASP A 6 12.68 2.41 11.22
N ASP A 7 13.22 1.86 10.13
CA ASP A 7 13.52 2.62 8.92
C ASP A 7 13.01 1.91 7.65
N PRO A 8 11.81 2.27 7.18
CA PRO A 8 11.27 1.72 5.93
C PRO A 8 12.17 1.95 4.72
N LYS A 9 12.87 3.07 4.65
CA LYS A 9 13.77 3.38 3.52
C LYS A 9 14.96 2.44 3.47
N TYR A 10 15.54 2.11 4.63
CA TYR A 10 16.62 1.13 4.71
C TYR A 10 16.15 -0.25 4.21
N PHE A 11 14.97 -0.70 4.63
CA PHE A 11 14.37 -1.94 4.16
C PHE A 11 14.21 -1.95 2.64
N ILE A 12 13.64 -0.89 2.09
CA ILE A 12 13.39 -0.79 0.65
C ILE A 12 14.70 -0.83 -0.14
N LYS A 13 15.67 -0.03 0.25
CA LYS A 13 16.98 0.06 -0.45
C LYS A 13 17.75 -1.25 -0.41
N LYS A 14 17.74 -1.92 0.73
CA LYS A 14 18.59 -3.09 0.94
C LYS A 14 17.97 -4.40 0.46
N TYR A 15 16.67 -4.58 0.62
CA TYR A 15 16.03 -5.88 0.43
C TYR A 15 15.05 -5.95 -0.72
N LEU A 16 14.45 -4.84 -1.12
CA LEU A 16 13.47 -4.87 -2.20
C LEU A 16 14.13 -4.84 -3.57
N LYS A 17 13.51 -5.60 -4.48
CA LYS A 17 13.88 -5.65 -5.89
C LYS A 17 12.66 -5.29 -6.74
N ILE A 18 12.91 -4.64 -7.86
CA ILE A 18 11.89 -4.29 -8.84
C ILE A 18 12.25 -4.86 -10.20
N VAL A 19 11.24 -5.07 -11.02
CA VAL A 19 11.43 -5.50 -12.40
C VAL A 19 11.41 -4.25 -13.29
N THR A 20 12.48 -4.08 -14.07
CA THR A 20 12.58 -3.01 -15.06
C THR A 20 12.58 -3.60 -16.47
N ILE A 21 12.13 -2.82 -17.45
CA ILE A 21 12.06 -3.25 -18.85
C ILE A 21 13.46 -3.54 -19.39
N ASP A 22 14.43 -2.70 -19.05
CA ASP A 22 15.78 -2.77 -19.64
C ASP A 22 16.72 -3.76 -18.96
N LYS A 23 16.58 -3.94 -17.64
CA LYS A 23 17.54 -4.67 -16.81
C LYS A 23 16.95 -5.88 -16.08
N GLY A 24 15.65 -6.15 -16.26
CA GLY A 24 14.96 -7.20 -15.52
C GLY A 24 14.87 -6.90 -14.02
N LEU A 25 15.17 -7.88 -13.19
CA LEU A 25 15.10 -7.77 -11.73
C LEU A 25 16.34 -7.05 -11.19
N VAL A 26 16.14 -5.91 -10.56
CA VAL A 26 17.22 -5.07 -10.00
C VAL A 26 16.86 -4.61 -8.58
N PRO A 27 17.86 -4.27 -7.73
CA PRO A 27 17.60 -3.61 -6.45
C PRO A 27 16.81 -2.31 -6.66
N PHE A 28 15.93 -2.00 -5.71
CA PHE A 28 15.15 -0.77 -5.79
C PHE A 28 16.00 0.42 -5.33
N ASP A 29 16.44 1.22 -6.30
CA ASP A 29 17.13 2.48 -6.06
C ASP A 29 16.11 3.62 -6.18
N MET A 30 15.69 4.16 -5.02
CA MET A 30 14.64 5.18 -4.96
C MET A 30 15.16 6.53 -5.45
N TYR A 31 14.32 7.22 -6.21
CA TYR A 31 14.52 8.65 -6.46
C TYR A 31 14.29 9.46 -5.18
N SER A 32 14.85 10.66 -5.10
CA SER A 32 14.72 11.52 -3.92
C SER A 32 13.28 11.82 -3.54
N PHE A 33 12.39 12.02 -4.53
CA PHE A 33 10.97 12.24 -4.25
C PHE A 33 10.27 11.00 -3.69
N GLN A 34 10.69 9.80 -4.07
CA GLN A 34 10.17 8.55 -3.54
C GLN A 34 10.57 8.38 -2.07
N GLU A 35 11.81 8.71 -1.72
CA GLU A 35 12.26 8.72 -0.33
C GLU A 35 11.43 9.69 0.52
N LYS A 36 11.14 10.87 -0.02
CA LYS A 36 10.29 11.86 0.63
C LYS A 36 8.86 11.35 0.81
N MET A 37 8.32 10.63 -0.16
CA MET A 37 7.01 9.99 -0.03
C MET A 37 6.98 9.00 1.13
N VAL A 38 8.00 8.16 1.26
CA VAL A 38 8.09 7.18 2.36
C VAL A 38 8.11 7.90 3.71
N ASP A 39 8.92 8.94 3.86
CA ASP A 39 8.97 9.74 5.08
C ASP A 39 7.61 10.38 5.38
N THR A 40 6.95 10.92 4.37
CA THR A 40 5.63 11.55 4.50
C THR A 40 4.58 10.54 4.96
N PHE A 41 4.55 9.35 4.36
CA PHE A 41 3.62 8.29 4.78
C PHE A 41 3.92 7.81 6.20
N HIS A 42 5.18 7.69 6.54
CA HIS A 42 5.58 7.18 7.86
C HIS A 42 5.26 8.17 8.97
N ASP A 43 5.47 9.45 8.74
CA ASP A 43 5.37 10.49 9.76
C ASP A 43 3.97 11.11 9.89
N ASN A 44 3.06 10.85 8.95
CA ASN A 44 1.74 11.48 8.94
C ASN A 44 0.61 10.45 8.89
N ARG A 45 -0.52 10.78 9.51
CA ARG A 45 -1.73 9.94 9.46
C ARG A 45 -2.52 10.12 8.17
N PHE A 46 -2.52 11.32 7.63
CA PHE A 46 -3.28 11.67 6.43
C PHE A 46 -2.33 12.26 5.40
N THR A 47 -2.22 11.60 4.26
CA THR A 47 -1.31 12.02 3.20
C THR A 47 -2.04 12.04 1.87
N ILE A 48 -1.88 13.12 1.13
CA ILE A 48 -2.34 13.26 -0.24
C ILE A 48 -1.12 13.56 -1.12
N CYS A 49 -0.88 12.69 -2.09
CA CYS A 49 0.19 12.84 -3.06
C CYS A 49 -0.38 13.06 -4.46
N LYS A 50 0.00 14.16 -5.08
CA LYS A 50 -0.37 14.49 -6.45
C LYS A 50 0.88 14.39 -7.32
N LEU A 51 0.92 13.39 -8.18
CA LEU A 51 2.10 13.04 -8.96
C LEU A 51 1.73 12.72 -10.41
N PRO A 52 2.62 12.99 -11.37
CA PRO A 52 2.36 12.64 -12.77
C PRO A 52 2.28 11.12 -12.97
N ARG A 53 1.72 10.71 -14.09
CA ARG A 53 1.72 9.29 -14.50
C ARG A 53 3.15 8.81 -14.72
N GLN A 54 3.35 7.51 -14.56
CA GLN A 54 4.65 6.83 -14.76
C GLN A 54 5.79 7.40 -13.90
N SER A 55 5.46 7.97 -12.75
CA SER A 55 6.45 8.51 -11.80
C SER A 55 7.04 7.46 -10.85
N GLY A 56 6.60 6.20 -10.92
CA GLY A 56 7.01 5.17 -9.95
C GLY A 56 6.29 5.25 -8.61
N LYS A 57 5.20 6.02 -8.53
CA LYS A 57 4.42 6.19 -7.29
C LYS A 57 3.83 4.89 -6.77
N SER A 58 3.30 4.05 -7.65
CA SER A 58 2.70 2.77 -7.25
C SER A 58 3.72 1.81 -6.66
N THR A 59 4.92 1.77 -7.20
CA THR A 59 6.01 0.92 -6.72
C THR A 59 6.43 1.30 -5.30
N ILE A 60 6.59 2.58 -5.02
CA ILE A 60 7.01 3.03 -3.69
C ILE A 60 5.92 2.83 -2.63
N ILE A 61 4.65 3.00 -2.99
CA ILE A 61 3.54 2.77 -2.08
C ILE A 61 3.44 1.29 -1.72
N VAL A 62 3.48 0.42 -2.70
CA VAL A 62 3.48 -1.03 -2.50
C VAL A 62 4.64 -1.46 -1.61
N SER A 63 5.80 -0.88 -1.81
CA SER A 63 7.00 -1.15 -0.99
C SER A 63 6.80 -0.74 0.47
N TYR A 64 6.21 0.41 0.70
CA TYR A 64 5.88 0.87 2.05
C TYR A 64 4.84 -0.01 2.73
N LEU A 65 3.78 -0.40 2.01
CA LEU A 65 2.75 -1.29 2.55
C LEU A 65 3.31 -2.67 2.89
N LEU A 66 4.22 -3.19 2.07
CA LEU A 66 4.89 -4.46 2.36
C LEU A 66 5.71 -4.36 3.66
N HIS A 67 6.48 -3.30 3.82
CA HIS A 67 7.20 -3.04 5.08
C HIS A 67 6.23 -3.03 6.27
N TYR A 68 5.13 -2.33 6.13
CA TYR A 68 4.17 -2.17 7.22
C TYR A 68 3.59 -3.51 7.70
N VAL A 69 3.18 -4.38 6.80
CA VAL A 69 2.60 -5.69 7.18
C VAL A 69 3.64 -6.71 7.63
N LEU A 70 4.88 -6.59 7.18
CA LEU A 70 5.96 -7.47 7.62
C LEU A 70 6.43 -7.15 9.05
N PHE A 71 6.46 -5.88 9.42
CA PHE A 71 7.03 -5.42 10.68
C PHE A 71 6.00 -4.99 11.72
N ASN A 72 4.71 -5.14 11.44
CA ASN A 72 3.63 -4.92 12.40
C ASN A 72 2.72 -6.15 12.45
N GLU A 73 2.35 -6.55 13.65
CA GLU A 73 1.46 -7.69 13.86
C GLU A 73 0.00 -7.26 13.89
N ASN A 74 -0.88 -8.13 13.40
CA ASN A 74 -2.34 -7.96 13.49
C ASN A 74 -2.86 -6.65 12.89
N VAL A 75 -2.27 -6.20 11.79
CA VAL A 75 -2.70 -5.00 11.09
C VAL A 75 -3.48 -5.33 9.83
N ASN A 76 -4.45 -4.49 9.50
CA ASN A 76 -5.27 -4.61 8.30
C ASN A 76 -5.00 -3.43 7.38
N VAL A 77 -4.72 -3.73 6.11
CA VAL A 77 -4.47 -2.75 5.06
C VAL A 77 -5.46 -2.95 3.93
N ALA A 78 -6.05 -1.87 3.45
CA ALA A 78 -6.89 -1.88 2.25
C ALA A 78 -6.20 -1.12 1.12
N ILE A 79 -6.11 -1.76 -0.05
CA ILE A 79 -5.73 -1.12 -1.31
C ILE A 79 -7.01 -0.93 -2.10
N LEU A 80 -7.39 0.31 -2.33
CA LEU A 80 -8.63 0.68 -3.01
C LEU A 80 -8.33 1.48 -4.29
N ALA A 81 -9.05 1.16 -5.34
CA ALA A 81 -9.01 1.88 -6.60
C ALA A 81 -10.42 1.96 -7.18
N ASN A 82 -10.61 2.80 -8.20
CA ASN A 82 -11.91 2.91 -8.88
C ASN A 82 -12.35 1.55 -9.46
N LYS A 83 -11.41 0.78 -9.99
CA LYS A 83 -11.65 -0.57 -10.52
C LYS A 83 -10.94 -1.60 -9.65
N SER A 84 -11.62 -2.71 -9.35
CA SER A 84 -11.03 -3.82 -8.60
C SER A 84 -9.80 -4.43 -9.28
N SER A 85 -9.78 -4.45 -10.62
CA SER A 85 -8.61 -4.92 -11.40
C SER A 85 -7.36 -4.08 -11.11
N THR A 86 -7.50 -2.76 -11.03
CA THR A 86 -6.38 -1.86 -10.69
C THR A 86 -5.84 -2.13 -9.27
N ALA A 87 -6.74 -2.31 -8.31
CA ALA A 87 -6.35 -2.65 -6.94
C ALA A 87 -5.63 -4.00 -6.86
N ARG A 88 -6.11 -4.99 -7.58
CA ARG A 88 -5.49 -6.32 -7.67
C ARG A 88 -4.12 -6.29 -8.34
N ASP A 89 -3.94 -5.45 -9.35
CA ASP A 89 -2.63 -5.27 -9.99
C ASP A 89 -1.60 -4.71 -9.00
N LEU A 90 -2.00 -3.77 -8.16
CA LEU A 90 -1.14 -3.24 -7.09
C LEU A 90 -0.79 -4.31 -6.06
N LEU A 91 -1.76 -5.12 -5.65
CA LEU A 91 -1.52 -6.26 -4.77
C LEU A 91 -0.58 -7.27 -5.41
N GLY A 92 -0.72 -7.54 -6.71
CA GLY A 92 0.18 -8.42 -7.46
C GLY A 92 1.63 -7.94 -7.46
N ARG A 93 1.85 -6.64 -7.55
CA ARG A 93 3.20 -6.05 -7.43
C ARG A 93 3.78 -6.23 -6.03
N LEU A 94 2.96 -6.09 -5.01
CA LEU A 94 3.36 -6.35 -3.62
C LEU A 94 3.72 -7.82 -3.43
N GLN A 95 2.93 -8.74 -3.97
CA GLN A 95 3.20 -10.17 -3.94
C GLN A 95 4.52 -10.52 -4.61
N LEU A 96 4.80 -9.91 -5.76
CA LEU A 96 6.06 -10.11 -6.47
C LEU A 96 7.25 -9.61 -5.64
N ALA A 97 7.13 -8.44 -5.02
CA ALA A 97 8.16 -7.90 -4.14
C ALA A 97 8.42 -8.81 -2.94
N TYR A 98 7.37 -9.37 -2.35
CA TYR A 98 7.47 -10.34 -1.25
C TYR A 98 8.23 -11.61 -1.68
N GLU A 99 7.91 -12.17 -2.84
CA GLU A 99 8.53 -13.39 -3.35
C GLU A 99 10.04 -13.24 -3.60
N HIS A 100 10.52 -12.03 -3.86
CA HIS A 100 11.93 -11.73 -4.07
C HIS A 100 12.68 -11.30 -2.81
N LEU A 101 12.03 -11.26 -1.67
CA LEU A 101 12.71 -11.05 -0.38
C LEU A 101 13.58 -12.24 -0.01
N PRO A 102 14.65 -12.04 0.78
CA PRO A 102 15.38 -13.15 1.37
C PRO A 102 14.43 -14.09 2.13
N LYS A 103 14.64 -15.39 2.02
CA LYS A 103 13.73 -16.37 2.64
C LYS A 103 13.58 -16.20 4.16
N TRP A 104 14.65 -15.80 4.83
CA TRP A 104 14.63 -15.56 6.27
C TRP A 104 13.74 -14.37 6.67
N MET A 105 13.40 -13.48 5.74
CA MET A 105 12.52 -12.34 5.95
C MET A 105 11.08 -12.65 5.57
N GLN A 106 10.83 -13.67 4.77
CA GLN A 106 9.49 -14.10 4.39
C GLN A 106 8.81 -14.79 5.56
N GLN A 107 7.67 -14.26 5.96
CA GLN A 107 6.82 -14.90 6.95
C GLN A 107 5.98 -15.99 6.29
N GLY A 108 5.45 -16.92 7.08
CA GLY A 108 4.46 -17.86 6.62
C GLY A 108 3.20 -17.17 6.12
N VAL A 109 2.55 -17.78 5.15
CA VAL A 109 1.37 -17.23 4.48
C VAL A 109 0.17 -18.11 4.80
N LEU A 110 -0.91 -17.54 5.33
CA LEU A 110 -2.16 -18.23 5.61
C LEU A 110 -3.15 -18.13 4.45
N ASN A 111 -3.15 -17.01 3.72
CA ASN A 111 -3.97 -16.80 2.54
C ASN A 111 -3.21 -16.00 1.50
N TRP A 112 -3.30 -16.43 0.24
CA TRP A 112 -2.59 -15.81 -0.87
C TRP A 112 -3.38 -15.97 -2.15
N ASN A 113 -4.07 -14.91 -2.56
CA ASN A 113 -4.81 -14.88 -3.81
C ASN A 113 -4.76 -13.51 -4.47
N LYS A 114 -5.46 -13.34 -5.57
CA LYS A 114 -5.44 -12.08 -6.34
C LYS A 114 -6.07 -10.89 -5.61
N GLY A 115 -6.90 -11.14 -4.63
CA GLY A 115 -7.66 -10.11 -3.93
C GLY A 115 -7.24 -9.90 -2.48
N SER A 116 -6.44 -10.81 -1.90
CA SER A 116 -6.05 -10.68 -0.49
C SER A 116 -4.81 -11.48 -0.15
N ILE A 117 -4.13 -11.01 0.89
CA ILE A 117 -3.00 -11.70 1.54
C ILE A 117 -3.26 -11.72 3.03
N GLU A 118 -2.95 -12.85 3.67
CA GLU A 118 -2.90 -12.97 5.12
C GLU A 118 -1.59 -13.66 5.51
N LEU A 119 -0.84 -13.03 6.41
CA LEU A 119 0.43 -13.53 6.92
C LEU A 119 0.25 -14.19 8.30
N GLU A 120 1.18 -15.05 8.67
CA GLU A 120 1.17 -15.74 9.98
C GLU A 120 1.24 -14.78 11.18
N ASN A 121 1.79 -13.57 11.00
CA ASN A 121 1.79 -12.54 12.05
C ASN A 121 0.40 -11.89 12.27
N GLY A 122 -0.63 -12.38 11.59
CA GLY A 122 -1.99 -11.85 11.68
C GLY A 122 -2.29 -10.64 10.80
N SER A 123 -1.30 -10.13 10.07
CA SER A 123 -1.50 -8.98 9.19
C SER A 123 -2.14 -9.37 7.87
N LYS A 124 -3.02 -8.51 7.37
CA LYS A 124 -3.82 -8.74 6.16
C LYS A 124 -3.76 -7.55 5.22
N ILE A 125 -3.82 -7.84 3.93
CA ILE A 125 -4.01 -6.84 2.88
C ILE A 125 -5.17 -7.28 2.00
N VAL A 126 -6.10 -6.37 1.74
CA VAL A 126 -7.24 -6.58 0.84
C VAL A 126 -7.16 -5.57 -0.30
N ALA A 127 -7.38 -6.05 -1.52
CA ALA A 127 -7.49 -5.22 -2.72
C ALA A 127 -8.93 -5.25 -3.24
N ALA A 128 -9.55 -4.08 -3.34
CA ALA A 128 -10.95 -3.97 -3.75
C ALA A 128 -11.24 -2.65 -4.46
N SER A 129 -12.41 -2.54 -5.09
CA SER A 129 -12.87 -1.24 -5.60
C SER A 129 -13.33 -0.34 -4.45
N THR A 130 -13.23 0.97 -4.64
CA THR A 130 -13.67 1.96 -3.65
C THR A 130 -15.17 1.84 -3.33
N SER A 131 -15.97 1.31 -4.27
CA SER A 131 -17.40 1.06 -4.08
C SER A 131 -17.73 -0.27 -3.39
N SER A 132 -16.73 -1.09 -3.06
CA SER A 132 -16.97 -2.41 -2.49
C SER A 132 -17.60 -2.33 -1.10
N SER A 133 -18.70 -3.06 -0.90
CA SER A 133 -19.36 -3.20 0.39
C SER A 133 -18.51 -3.98 1.41
N ALA A 134 -17.61 -4.84 0.93
CA ALA A 134 -16.73 -5.63 1.80
C ALA A 134 -15.78 -4.77 2.64
N VAL A 135 -15.43 -3.58 2.15
CA VAL A 135 -14.54 -2.65 2.85
C VAL A 135 -15.26 -1.89 3.96
N ARG A 136 -16.55 -1.65 3.79
CA ARG A 136 -17.32 -0.78 4.71
C ARG A 136 -17.57 -1.37 6.08
N GLY A 137 -17.57 -2.69 6.21
CA GLY A 137 -17.78 -3.40 7.49
C GLY A 137 -16.51 -3.72 8.26
N SER A 138 -15.35 -3.35 7.75
CA SER A 138 -14.05 -3.73 8.31
C SER A 138 -13.31 -2.53 8.89
N THR A 139 -12.46 -2.81 9.88
CA THR A 139 -11.56 -1.81 10.47
C THR A 139 -10.18 -1.95 9.85
N PHE A 140 -9.60 -0.84 9.38
CA PHE A 140 -8.29 -0.82 8.76
C PHE A 140 -7.31 0.08 9.50
N ASN A 141 -6.05 -0.36 9.56
CA ASN A 141 -4.94 0.43 10.07
C ASN A 141 -4.38 1.37 8.99
N ILE A 142 -4.38 0.92 7.73
CA ILE A 142 -4.05 1.77 6.59
C ILE A 142 -5.11 1.57 5.51
N ILE A 143 -5.60 2.67 4.95
CA ILE A 143 -6.38 2.70 3.72
C ILE A 143 -5.57 3.46 2.68
N PHE A 144 -5.23 2.79 1.59
CA PHE A 144 -4.61 3.38 0.43
C PHE A 144 -5.62 3.52 -0.70
N LEU A 145 -5.78 4.75 -1.20
CA LEU A 145 -6.68 5.09 -2.30
C LEU A 145 -5.85 5.49 -3.51
N ASP A 146 -5.87 4.65 -4.55
CA ASP A 146 -5.18 4.92 -5.81
C ASP A 146 -6.13 5.57 -6.82
N GLU A 147 -5.61 6.55 -7.54
CA GLU A 147 -6.33 7.28 -8.59
C GLU A 147 -7.70 7.81 -8.11
N PHE A 148 -7.73 8.36 -6.90
CA PHE A 148 -8.96 8.81 -6.26
C PHE A 148 -9.66 9.94 -7.02
N ALA A 149 -8.93 10.75 -7.78
CA ALA A 149 -9.51 11.79 -8.64
C ALA A 149 -10.45 11.24 -9.71
N TYR A 150 -10.33 9.95 -10.06
CA TYR A 150 -11.20 9.29 -11.04
C TYR A 150 -12.40 8.57 -10.41
N VAL A 151 -12.53 8.59 -9.10
CA VAL A 151 -13.68 7.99 -8.40
C VAL A 151 -14.88 8.92 -8.57
N PRO A 152 -16.07 8.41 -8.97
CA PRO A 152 -17.27 9.23 -9.06
C PRO A 152 -17.61 9.93 -7.74
N ASN A 153 -18.11 11.15 -7.80
CA ASN A 153 -18.38 11.98 -6.61
C ASN A 153 -19.30 11.28 -5.60
N ASN A 154 -20.35 10.62 -6.06
CA ASN A 154 -21.28 9.89 -5.19
C ASN A 154 -20.58 8.74 -4.43
N ILE A 155 -19.67 8.05 -5.07
CA ILE A 155 -18.87 6.98 -4.44
C ILE A 155 -17.88 7.57 -3.43
N ALA A 156 -17.22 8.67 -3.78
CA ALA A 156 -16.29 9.36 -2.90
C ALA A 156 -16.99 9.88 -1.64
N GLU A 157 -18.16 10.51 -1.78
CA GLU A 157 -18.98 10.99 -0.66
C GLU A 157 -19.41 9.85 0.26
N GLU A 158 -19.89 8.76 -0.32
CA GLU A 158 -20.30 7.57 0.42
C GLU A 158 -19.10 6.94 1.17
N PHE A 159 -17.92 6.88 0.54
CA PHE A 159 -16.70 6.42 1.17
C PHE A 159 -16.35 7.27 2.39
N PHE A 160 -16.29 8.58 2.24
CA PHE A 160 -15.95 9.48 3.34
C PHE A 160 -16.96 9.45 4.48
N SER A 161 -18.24 9.26 4.19
CA SER A 161 -19.27 9.19 5.24
C SER A 161 -19.29 7.86 5.99
N SER A 162 -18.95 6.74 5.33
CA SER A 162 -19.08 5.39 5.90
C SER A 162 -17.76 4.77 6.38
N VAL A 163 -16.67 5.02 5.68
CA VAL A 163 -15.38 4.37 5.96
C VAL A 163 -14.40 5.29 6.71
N TYR A 164 -14.31 6.53 6.31
CA TYR A 164 -13.40 7.50 6.91
C TYR A 164 -13.55 7.65 8.44
N PRO A 165 -14.76 7.71 9.01
CA PRO A 165 -14.91 7.82 10.47
C PRO A 165 -14.30 6.66 11.24
N THR A 166 -14.30 5.43 10.69
CA THR A 166 -13.72 4.26 11.34
C THR A 166 -12.20 4.34 11.42
N VAL A 167 -11.57 4.95 10.42
CA VAL A 167 -10.12 5.17 10.38
C VAL A 167 -9.73 6.37 11.23
N SER A 168 -10.48 7.46 11.17
CA SER A 168 -10.16 8.69 11.90
C SER A 168 -10.26 8.53 13.41
N SER A 169 -11.08 7.61 13.91
CA SER A 169 -11.19 7.31 15.33
C SER A 169 -9.96 6.59 15.91
N GLY A 170 -9.18 5.92 15.08
CA GLY A 170 -7.95 5.25 15.50
C GLY A 170 -6.78 6.24 15.66
N LYS A 171 -5.99 6.08 16.75
CA LYS A 171 -4.85 6.99 17.02
C LYS A 171 -3.67 6.82 16.05
N SER A 172 -3.51 5.63 15.47
CA SER A 172 -2.37 5.26 14.62
C SER A 172 -2.79 4.89 13.19
N SER A 173 -4.08 4.92 12.87
CA SER A 173 -4.57 4.59 11.54
C SER A 173 -4.18 5.65 10.52
N LYS A 174 -3.89 5.23 9.28
CA LYS A 174 -3.44 6.10 8.20
C LYS A 174 -4.36 6.03 6.99
N VAL A 175 -4.54 7.17 6.34
CA VAL A 175 -5.15 7.28 5.02
C VAL A 175 -4.15 7.89 4.06
N MET A 176 -3.87 7.19 2.96
CA MET A 176 -2.95 7.62 1.93
C MET A 176 -3.70 7.71 0.60
N ILE A 177 -3.77 8.90 0.04
CA ILE A 177 -4.42 9.17 -1.23
C ILE A 177 -3.35 9.56 -2.24
N VAL A 178 -3.32 8.86 -3.37
CA VAL A 178 -2.42 9.17 -4.46
C VAL A 178 -3.21 9.29 -5.75
N SER A 179 -2.96 10.34 -6.50
CA SER A 179 -3.63 10.55 -7.76
C SER A 179 -2.77 11.35 -8.74
N THR A 180 -3.06 11.17 -10.03
CA THR A 180 -2.56 12.07 -11.06
C THR A 180 -3.46 13.30 -11.12
N PRO A 181 -2.93 14.48 -11.51
CA PRO A 181 -3.76 15.63 -11.78
C PRO A 181 -4.81 15.28 -12.85
N HIS A 182 -6.07 15.55 -12.55
CA HIS A 182 -7.17 15.49 -13.48
C HIS A 182 -7.48 16.94 -13.86
N GLY A 183 -7.10 17.29 -15.08
CA GLY A 183 -7.33 18.62 -15.63
C GLY A 183 -8.73 18.78 -16.20
#